data_1f721f7122c67b0b07feb9596398bc16
#
_entry.id   1f721f7122c67b0b07feb9596398bc16
#
_cell.length_a   1.000
_cell.length_b   1.000
_cell.length_c   1.000
_cell.angle_alpha   90.00
_cell.angle_beta   90.00
_cell.angle_gamma   90.00
#
_symmetry.space_group_name_H-M   'P 1'
#
loop_
_entity.id
_entity.type
_entity.pdbx_description
1 polymer ?
#
loop_
_entity_poly.entity_id
_entity_poly.type
_entity_poly.pdbx_seq_one_letter_code
_entity_poly.pdbx_strand_id
1 'polypeptide(L)'
;MVKRKVLIVDDSLAIAHQLQKIVNDSGDFEVVGHAKNGLEGVKLYASLRPDIVCMDLVMPEMDGLQAIRALSGMDKNAKILVISSAGGVGEKAIEALKFGAKNIITKPFEPATVVEILKKL
;
A
#
# COMPACT_ATOMS: atom_id res chain seq x y z
N MET A 1 15.65 12.76 -13.10
CA MET A 1 15.35 12.27 -11.76
C MET A 1 14.50 11.00 -11.81
N VAL A 2 14.92 9.96 -11.15
CA VAL A 2 14.19 8.70 -11.15
C VAL A 2 13.02 8.78 -10.18
N LYS A 3 11.82 8.47 -10.66
CA LYS A 3 10.63 8.43 -9.80
C LYS A 3 10.65 7.18 -8.94
N ARG A 4 10.20 7.29 -7.70
CA ARG A 4 10.04 6.15 -6.81
C ARG A 4 8.82 5.34 -7.27
N LYS A 5 8.95 4.02 -7.20
CA LYS A 5 7.95 3.09 -7.72
C LYS A 5 6.96 2.67 -6.63
N VAL A 6 5.68 2.72 -6.95
CA VAL A 6 4.60 2.39 -6.01
C VAL A 6 3.77 1.23 -6.56
N LEU A 7 3.58 0.21 -5.74
CA LEU A 7 2.66 -0.88 -6.02
C LEU A 7 1.38 -0.65 -5.21
N ILE A 8 0.22 -0.75 -5.85
CA ILE A 8 -1.07 -0.64 -5.18
C ILE A 8 -1.68 -2.03 -5.03
N VAL A 9 -2.07 -2.39 -3.81
CA VAL A 9 -2.74 -3.66 -3.51
C VAL A 9 -4.09 -3.35 -2.90
N ASP A 10 -5.16 -3.48 -3.68
CA ASP A 10 -6.52 -3.14 -3.29
C ASP A 10 -7.50 -3.84 -4.23
N ASP A 11 -8.53 -4.49 -3.71
CA ASP A 11 -9.52 -5.17 -4.51
C ASP A 11 -10.53 -4.22 -5.14
N SER A 12 -10.58 -2.96 -4.71
CA SER A 12 -11.46 -1.95 -5.29
C SER A 12 -10.76 -1.23 -6.44
N LEU A 13 -11.29 -1.41 -7.65
CA LEU A 13 -10.77 -0.69 -8.82
C LEU A 13 -10.90 0.81 -8.67
N ALA A 14 -12.01 1.27 -8.06
CA ALA A 14 -12.23 2.71 -7.85
C ALA A 14 -11.14 3.32 -6.97
N ILE A 15 -10.82 2.67 -5.86
CA ILE A 15 -9.76 3.14 -4.95
C ILE A 15 -8.41 3.06 -5.63
N ALA A 16 -8.12 1.96 -6.33
CA ALA A 16 -6.85 1.79 -7.02
C ALA A 16 -6.64 2.88 -8.07
N HIS A 17 -7.66 3.20 -8.86
CA HIS A 17 -7.58 4.28 -9.86
C HIS A 17 -7.39 5.64 -9.21
N GLN A 18 -8.08 5.89 -8.10
CA GLN A 18 -7.96 7.14 -7.36
C GLN A 18 -6.54 7.32 -6.82
N LEU A 19 -5.98 6.29 -6.20
CA LEU A 19 -4.60 6.30 -5.71
C LEU A 19 -3.60 6.46 -6.86
N GLN A 20 -3.81 5.75 -7.96
CA GLN A 20 -2.94 5.83 -9.12
C GLN A 20 -2.86 7.25 -9.66
N LYS A 21 -4.00 7.92 -9.75
CA LYS A 21 -4.05 9.31 -10.22
C LYS A 21 -3.28 10.22 -9.27
N ILE A 22 -3.54 10.09 -7.97
CA ILE A 22 -2.86 10.90 -6.94
C ILE A 22 -1.35 10.71 -7.01
N VAL A 23 -0.91 9.46 -7.06
CA VAL A 23 0.51 9.12 -7.05
C VAL A 23 1.20 9.62 -8.31
N ASN A 24 0.61 9.35 -9.48
CA ASN A 24 1.21 9.75 -10.76
C ASN A 24 1.22 11.28 -10.93
N ASP A 25 0.16 11.96 -10.47
CA ASP A 25 0.07 13.42 -10.58
C ASP A 25 1.08 14.14 -9.67
N SER A 26 1.61 13.46 -8.65
CA SER A 26 2.57 14.07 -7.72
C SER A 26 3.89 14.46 -8.40
N GLY A 27 4.26 13.79 -9.48
CA GLY A 27 5.52 14.03 -10.18
C GLY A 27 6.73 13.32 -9.61
N ASP A 28 6.69 12.90 -8.35
CA ASP A 28 7.82 12.26 -7.67
C ASP A 28 7.72 10.73 -7.61
N PHE A 29 6.56 10.20 -7.93
CA PHE A 29 6.24 8.77 -7.83
C PHE A 29 5.56 8.28 -9.10
N GLU A 30 5.66 6.98 -9.34
CA GLU A 30 4.91 6.34 -10.43
C GLU A 30 4.34 5.00 -9.94
N VAL A 31 3.11 4.71 -10.34
CA VAL A 31 2.50 3.41 -10.04
C VAL A 31 2.99 2.39 -11.07
N VAL A 32 3.62 1.32 -10.59
CA VAL A 32 4.18 0.28 -11.48
C VAL A 32 3.33 -0.98 -11.55
N GLY A 33 2.32 -1.09 -10.70
CA GLY A 33 1.42 -2.24 -10.74
C GLY A 33 0.25 -2.09 -9.81
N HIS A 34 -0.78 -2.91 -10.07
CA HIS A 34 -1.98 -3.00 -9.24
C HIS A 34 -2.32 -4.46 -9.00
N ALA A 35 -2.35 -4.86 -7.74
CA ALA A 35 -2.76 -6.20 -7.33
C ALA A 35 -4.16 -6.14 -6.73
N LYS A 36 -4.96 -7.16 -6.96
CA LYS A 36 -6.36 -7.21 -6.51
C LYS A 36 -6.54 -7.95 -5.19
N ASN A 37 -5.51 -8.61 -4.72
CA ASN A 37 -5.52 -9.32 -3.44
C ASN A 37 -4.10 -9.44 -2.91
N GLY A 38 -3.98 -9.91 -1.67
CA GLY A 38 -2.68 -10.01 -1.02
C GLY A 38 -1.72 -10.97 -1.70
N LEU A 39 -2.22 -12.09 -2.22
CA LEU A 39 -1.37 -13.07 -2.88
C LEU A 39 -0.75 -12.50 -4.16
N GLU A 40 -1.56 -11.84 -4.99
CA GLU A 40 -1.07 -11.16 -6.18
C GLU A 40 -0.09 -10.03 -5.80
N GLY A 41 -0.38 -9.32 -4.70
CA GLY A 41 0.50 -8.28 -4.19
C GLY A 41 1.89 -8.80 -3.84
N VAL A 42 1.97 -9.94 -3.16
CA VAL A 42 3.23 -10.56 -2.80
C VAL A 42 4.01 -10.97 -4.07
N LYS A 43 3.31 -11.55 -5.03
CA LYS A 43 3.93 -11.96 -6.30
C LYS A 43 4.47 -10.76 -7.08
N LEU A 44 3.69 -9.70 -7.19
CA LEU A 44 4.10 -8.49 -7.90
C LEU A 44 5.24 -7.77 -7.18
N TYR A 45 5.24 -7.78 -5.85
CA TYR A 45 6.35 -7.23 -5.08
C TYR A 45 7.67 -7.92 -5.45
N ALA A 46 7.66 -9.23 -5.50
CA ALA A 46 8.84 -10.02 -5.83
C ALA A 46 9.37 -9.72 -7.24
N SER A 47 8.46 -9.52 -8.20
CA SER A 47 8.88 -9.30 -9.60
C SER A 47 9.15 -7.83 -9.91
N LEU A 48 8.40 -6.88 -9.36
CA LEU A 48 8.52 -5.45 -9.67
C LEU A 48 9.51 -4.72 -8.76
N ARG A 49 9.72 -5.21 -7.56
CA ARG A 49 10.59 -4.56 -6.57
C ARG A 49 10.26 -3.09 -6.38
N PRO A 50 9.02 -2.75 -6.01
CA PRO A 50 8.63 -1.35 -5.82
C PRO A 50 9.33 -0.75 -4.60
N ASP A 51 9.41 0.57 -4.56
CA ASP A 51 9.93 1.28 -3.39
C ASP A 51 8.93 1.36 -2.26
N ILE A 52 7.64 1.46 -2.60
CA ILE A 52 6.55 1.59 -1.63
C ILE A 52 5.38 0.72 -2.07
N VAL A 53 4.68 0.12 -1.09
CA VAL A 53 3.43 -0.61 -1.32
C VAL A 53 2.30 0.09 -0.59
N CYS A 54 1.22 0.42 -1.31
CA CYS A 54 -0.03 0.87 -0.70
C CYS A 54 -0.92 -0.35 -0.55
N MET A 55 -1.23 -0.73 0.69
CA MET A 55 -1.87 -2.00 1.03
C MET A 55 -3.22 -1.80 1.71
N ASP A 56 -4.30 -2.29 1.08
CA ASP A 56 -5.60 -2.42 1.73
C ASP A 56 -5.55 -3.58 2.73
N LEU A 57 -6.29 -3.46 3.83
CA LEU A 57 -6.31 -4.51 4.85
C LEU A 57 -7.36 -5.59 4.58
N VAL A 58 -8.48 -5.25 3.97
CA VAL A 58 -9.60 -6.20 3.77
C VAL A 58 -9.71 -6.57 2.30
N MET A 59 -9.28 -7.78 1.97
CA MET A 59 -9.29 -8.29 0.61
C MET A 59 -9.58 -9.79 0.61
N PRO A 60 -10.09 -10.34 -0.51
CA PRO A 60 -10.29 -11.78 -0.62
C PRO A 60 -8.95 -12.53 -0.71
N GLU A 61 -9.00 -13.82 -0.47
CA GLU A 61 -7.90 -14.77 -0.51
C GLU A 61 -6.83 -14.51 0.54
N MET A 62 -5.88 -13.62 0.29
CA MET A 62 -4.89 -13.21 1.29
C MET A 62 -5.17 -11.76 1.64
N ASP A 63 -5.55 -11.49 2.90
CA ASP A 63 -5.83 -10.13 3.37
C ASP A 63 -4.53 -9.31 3.56
N GLY A 64 -4.72 -8.02 3.86
CA GLY A 64 -3.58 -7.11 3.98
C GLY A 64 -2.63 -7.46 5.11
N LEU A 65 -3.13 -7.96 6.25
CA LEU A 65 -2.26 -8.34 7.37
C LEU A 65 -1.36 -9.52 6.99
N GLN A 66 -1.92 -10.52 6.33
CA GLN A 66 -1.16 -11.67 5.86
C GLN A 66 -0.11 -11.24 4.82
N ALA A 67 -0.50 -10.36 3.90
CA ALA A 67 0.40 -9.84 2.89
C ALA A 67 1.56 -9.03 3.51
N ILE A 68 1.27 -8.19 4.51
CA ILE A 68 2.28 -7.40 5.20
C ILE A 68 3.29 -8.32 5.88
N ARG A 69 2.83 -9.38 6.53
CA ARG A 69 3.72 -10.35 7.15
C ARG A 69 4.62 -11.03 6.13
N ALA A 70 4.06 -11.42 4.99
CA ALA A 70 4.80 -12.05 3.92
C ALA A 70 5.87 -11.10 3.34
N LEU A 71 5.49 -9.84 3.06
CA LEU A 71 6.40 -8.85 2.51
C LEU A 71 7.52 -8.52 3.50
N SER A 72 7.19 -8.35 4.78
CA SER A 72 8.20 -8.05 5.80
C SER A 72 9.16 -9.22 6.02
N GLY A 73 8.68 -10.44 5.81
CA GLY A 73 9.52 -11.63 5.85
C GLY A 73 10.48 -11.72 4.66
N MET A 74 10.07 -11.20 3.50
CA MET A 74 10.90 -11.16 2.30
C MET A 74 11.92 -10.02 2.35
N ASP A 75 11.52 -8.88 2.92
CA ASP A 75 12.35 -7.68 2.96
C ASP A 75 12.04 -6.89 4.23
N LYS A 76 12.98 -6.87 5.15
CA LYS A 76 12.84 -6.14 6.43
C LYS A 76 12.66 -4.64 6.24
N ASN A 77 13.11 -4.12 5.11
CA ASN A 77 13.04 -2.70 4.80
C ASN A 77 11.85 -2.35 3.90
N ALA A 78 10.93 -3.28 3.67
CA ALA A 78 9.74 -3.03 2.86
C ALA A 78 8.97 -1.84 3.42
N LYS A 79 8.66 -0.88 2.56
CA LYS A 79 7.92 0.32 2.94
C LYS A 79 6.46 0.15 2.56
N ILE A 80 5.64 -0.14 3.55
CA ILE A 80 4.23 -0.44 3.37
C ILE A 80 3.39 0.65 4.01
N LEU A 81 2.54 1.27 3.20
CA LEU A 81 1.54 2.24 3.65
C LEU A 81 0.19 1.57 3.62
N VAL A 82 -0.44 1.44 4.77
CA VAL A 82 -1.78 0.85 4.88
C VAL A 82 -2.83 1.88 4.49
N ILE A 83 -3.76 1.49 3.63
CA ILE A 83 -4.93 2.29 3.25
C ILE A 83 -6.14 1.55 3.79
N SER A 84 -6.80 2.10 4.79
CA SER A 84 -7.83 1.40 5.55
C SER A 84 -9.16 2.15 5.56
N SER A 85 -10.27 1.39 5.64
CA SER A 85 -11.61 1.98 5.76
C SER A 85 -11.79 2.64 7.13
N ALA A 86 -12.54 3.72 7.17
CA ALA A 86 -12.93 4.35 8.43
C ALA A 86 -13.84 3.39 9.20
N GLY A 87 -13.69 3.31 10.50
CA GLY A 87 -14.46 2.42 11.36
C GLY A 87 -13.95 0.98 11.29
N GLY A 88 -13.55 0.40 12.36
CA GLY A 88 -13.02 -0.95 12.43
C GLY A 88 -11.54 -1.03 12.17
N VAL A 89 -10.87 0.09 12.22
CA VAL A 89 -9.46 0.19 11.90
C VAL A 89 -8.55 -0.18 13.07
N GLY A 90 -9.03 0.05 14.31
CA GLY A 90 -8.17 0.07 15.48
C GLY A 90 -7.22 -1.11 15.64
N GLU A 91 -7.77 -2.30 15.85
CA GLU A 91 -6.95 -3.48 16.11
C GLU A 91 -6.12 -3.91 14.90
N LYS A 92 -6.74 -3.93 13.72
CA LYS A 92 -6.04 -4.34 12.50
C LYS A 92 -4.94 -3.37 12.11
N ALA A 93 -5.17 -2.08 12.31
CA ALA A 93 -4.17 -1.07 12.05
C ALA A 93 -2.96 -1.22 12.97
N ILE A 94 -3.20 -1.46 14.26
CA ILE A 94 -2.14 -1.71 15.23
C ILE A 94 -1.36 -2.98 14.86
N GLU A 95 -2.06 -4.05 14.49
CA GLU A 95 -1.41 -5.28 14.06
C GLU A 95 -0.57 -5.04 12.80
N ALA A 96 -1.08 -4.27 11.84
CA ALA A 96 -0.34 -3.94 10.63
C ALA A 96 0.99 -3.26 10.95
N LEU A 97 0.97 -2.30 11.87
CA LEU A 97 2.19 -1.63 12.30
C LEU A 97 3.16 -2.61 12.97
N LYS A 98 2.64 -3.51 13.81
CA LYS A 98 3.47 -4.54 14.46
C LYS A 98 4.11 -5.49 13.45
N PHE A 99 3.41 -5.77 12.35
CA PHE A 99 3.90 -6.70 11.33
C PHE A 99 4.82 -6.03 10.31
N GLY A 100 4.99 -4.72 10.37
CA GLY A 100 5.97 -4.04 9.53
C GLY A 100 5.49 -2.87 8.70
N ALA A 101 4.19 -2.54 8.73
CA ALA A 101 3.70 -1.33 8.04
C ALA A 101 4.31 -0.08 8.67
N LYS A 102 4.59 0.91 7.83
CA LYS A 102 5.26 2.13 8.28
C LYS A 102 4.31 3.25 8.64
N ASN A 103 3.14 3.27 8.03
CA ASN A 103 2.13 4.28 8.33
C ASN A 103 0.76 3.79 7.85
N ILE A 104 -0.29 4.54 8.21
CA ILE A 104 -1.67 4.21 7.90
C ILE A 104 -2.40 5.47 7.45
N ILE A 105 -3.17 5.35 6.37
CA ILE A 105 -4.10 6.38 5.91
C ILE A 105 -5.50 5.79 5.94
N THR A 106 -6.46 6.59 6.43
CA THR A 106 -7.87 6.18 6.48
C THR A 106 -8.63 6.72 5.26
N LYS A 107 -9.50 5.88 4.70
CA LYS A 107 -10.42 6.31 3.63
C LYS A 107 -11.60 7.08 4.24
N PRO A 108 -12.11 8.13 3.60
CA PRO A 108 -11.60 8.76 2.40
C PRO A 108 -10.32 9.57 2.69
N PHE A 109 -9.42 9.63 1.72
CA PHE A 109 -8.14 10.31 1.90
C PHE A 109 -8.03 11.55 1.02
N GLU A 110 -7.27 12.52 1.50
CA GLU A 110 -6.96 13.73 0.75
C GLU A 110 -5.70 13.49 -0.09
N PRO A 111 -5.68 13.91 -1.37
CA PRO A 111 -4.49 13.73 -2.22
C PRO A 111 -3.21 14.28 -1.61
N ALA A 112 -3.27 15.47 -1.03
CA ALA A 112 -2.09 16.09 -0.41
C ALA A 112 -1.56 15.25 0.75
N THR A 113 -2.44 14.66 1.55
CA THR A 113 -2.06 13.82 2.68
C THR A 113 -1.34 12.55 2.20
N VAL A 114 -1.86 11.92 1.15
CA VAL A 114 -1.25 10.72 0.57
C VAL A 114 0.17 11.02 0.12
N VAL A 115 0.34 12.07 -0.67
CA VAL A 115 1.66 12.45 -1.21
C VAL A 115 2.63 12.81 -0.08
N GLU A 116 2.18 13.57 0.91
CA GLU A 116 3.00 13.95 2.04
C GLU A 116 3.53 12.73 2.80
N ILE A 117 2.68 11.75 3.05
CA ILE A 117 3.09 10.54 3.77
C ILE A 117 4.03 9.69 2.89
N LEU A 118 3.76 9.57 1.60
CA LEU A 118 4.64 8.85 0.69
C LEU A 118 6.05 9.45 0.70
N LYS A 119 6.16 10.76 0.74
CA LYS A 119 7.47 11.43 0.76
C LYS A 119 8.27 11.15 2.03
N LYS A 120 7.59 10.82 3.12
CA LYS A 120 8.24 10.50 4.40
C LYS A 120 8.71 9.05 4.48
N LEU A 121 8.27 8.21 3.58
CA LEU A 121 8.68 6.81 3.50
C LEU A 121 9.92 6.62 2.61
#